data_f6c3b96643e376d17bf750d57c7552bf
#
_entry.id   f6c3b96643e376d17bf750d57c7552bf
#
_cell.length_a   1.000
_cell.length_b   1.000
_cell.length_c   1.000
_cell.angle_alpha   90.00
_cell.angle_beta   90.00
_cell.angle_gamma   90.00
#
_symmetry.space_group_name_H-M   'P 1'
#
loop_
_entity.id
_entity.type
_entity.pdbx_description
1 polymer ?
#
loop_
_entity_poly.entity_id
_entity_poly.type
_entity_poly.pdbx_seq_one_letter_code
_entity_poly.pdbx_strand_id
1 'polypeptide(L)'
;ASENILHNIGAWQHLDVGRLCSYVDMQVWDQDSFGKIEFSASQVQKKQLGHIVENQAIRHSLWTQAQNSMHIELLVPKKIKQLVFGQQECFITLDDDSQLTARLVIGADGANSIVKKQANFAQTFWDYDQNAIVATVKTQLPHNHTARQVFTPSGPLAFLPLWDAHHCSIVWSQDESKAAELLKLSNEEFNKALTAAFDCTLGICELISDRQSYALKMRYTRQWVGNRVAIIGDAAHTIHPLAGQGANLGIS
;
A
#
# COMPACT_ATOMS: atom_id res chain seq x y z
N ALA A 1 -11.85 -8.92 -3.15
CA ALA A 1 -11.67 -9.48 -1.80
C ALA A 1 -11.70 -8.36 -0.76
N SER A 2 -10.73 -7.44 -0.74
CA SER A 2 -10.59 -6.38 0.28
C SER A 2 -11.83 -5.48 0.43
N GLU A 3 -12.46 -5.07 -0.68
CA GLU A 3 -13.72 -4.31 -0.67
C GLU A 3 -14.82 -5.05 0.12
N ASN A 4 -15.00 -6.36 -0.14
CA ASN A 4 -16.01 -7.16 0.55
C ASN A 4 -15.75 -7.25 2.06
N ILE A 5 -14.47 -7.33 2.46
CA ILE A 5 -14.10 -7.34 3.88
C ILE A 5 -14.44 -6.00 4.53
N LEU A 6 -14.11 -4.88 3.89
CA LEU A 6 -14.44 -3.55 4.38
C LEU A 6 -15.97 -3.34 4.49
N HIS A 7 -16.76 -3.89 3.55
CA HIS A 7 -18.21 -3.89 3.65
C HIS A 7 -18.70 -4.74 4.83
N ASN A 8 -18.19 -5.96 4.97
CA ASN A 8 -18.63 -6.90 6.01
C ASN A 8 -18.37 -6.40 7.43
N ILE A 9 -17.25 -5.68 7.64
CA ILE A 9 -16.94 -5.08 8.94
C ILE A 9 -17.55 -3.69 9.13
N GLY A 10 -18.31 -3.16 8.16
CA GLY A 10 -18.96 -1.86 8.22
C GLY A 10 -18.04 -0.66 8.01
N ALA A 11 -16.77 -0.87 7.64
CA ALA A 11 -15.84 0.23 7.43
C ALA A 11 -16.10 0.97 6.10
N TRP A 12 -16.56 0.27 5.05
CA TRP A 12 -16.77 0.86 3.73
C TRP A 12 -17.67 2.09 3.74
N GLN A 13 -18.71 2.10 4.57
CA GLN A 13 -19.66 3.20 4.68
C GLN A 13 -19.07 4.51 5.22
N HIS A 14 -17.91 4.44 5.86
CA HIS A 14 -17.18 5.61 6.37
C HIS A 14 -16.16 6.17 5.38
N LEU A 15 -16.00 5.55 4.20
CA LEU A 15 -15.16 6.08 3.14
C LEU A 15 -15.85 7.27 2.46
N ASP A 16 -15.10 8.33 2.22
CA ASP A 16 -15.56 9.44 1.41
C ASP A 16 -15.68 9.00 -0.06
N VAL A 17 -16.91 8.84 -0.53
CA VAL A 17 -17.23 8.39 -1.89
C VAL A 17 -16.63 9.33 -2.93
N GLY A 18 -16.51 10.64 -2.62
CA GLY A 18 -15.90 11.64 -3.50
C GLY A 18 -14.40 11.44 -3.72
N ARG A 19 -13.75 10.62 -2.90
CA ARG A 19 -12.30 10.29 -3.02
C ARG A 19 -12.04 8.85 -3.46
N LEU A 20 -13.10 8.11 -3.80
CA LEU A 20 -12.98 6.77 -4.40
C LEU A 20 -12.88 6.90 -5.91
N CYS A 21 -11.92 6.27 -6.53
CA CYS A 21 -11.87 6.12 -7.97
C CYS A 21 -12.02 4.65 -8.37
N SER A 22 -13.17 4.28 -8.91
CA SER A 22 -13.32 2.98 -9.56
C SER A 22 -12.56 2.98 -10.88
N TYR A 23 -11.83 1.91 -11.18
CA TYR A 23 -11.19 1.74 -12.48
C TYR A 23 -11.81 0.55 -13.21
N VAL A 24 -12.01 0.72 -14.51
CA VAL A 24 -12.68 -0.25 -15.38
C VAL A 24 -11.70 -0.96 -16.30
N ASP A 25 -10.56 -0.33 -16.57
CA ASP A 25 -9.52 -0.88 -17.44
C ASP A 25 -8.16 -0.82 -16.75
N MET A 26 -7.29 -1.77 -17.13
CA MET A 26 -5.88 -1.79 -16.76
C MET A 26 -5.05 -2.06 -18.01
N GLN A 27 -4.05 -1.21 -18.25
CA GLN A 27 -3.12 -1.32 -19.37
C GLN A 27 -1.71 -1.48 -18.84
N VAL A 28 -1.01 -2.49 -19.32
CA VAL A 28 0.38 -2.77 -18.95
C VAL A 28 1.16 -2.98 -20.23
N TRP A 29 2.30 -2.29 -20.37
CA TRP A 29 3.18 -2.45 -21.53
C TRP A 29 4.64 -2.40 -21.12
N ASP A 30 5.49 -2.84 -22.03
CA ASP A 30 6.93 -2.78 -21.91
C ASP A 30 7.44 -1.64 -22.81
N GLN A 31 8.32 -0.78 -22.27
CA GLN A 31 8.80 0.42 -22.97
C GLN A 31 9.63 0.08 -24.20
N ASP A 32 10.42 -0.99 -24.15
CA ASP A 32 11.40 -1.35 -25.18
C ASP A 32 10.88 -2.41 -26.15
N SER A 33 9.60 -2.85 -25.98
CA SER A 33 9.01 -3.89 -26.83
C SER A 33 7.56 -3.57 -27.22
N PHE A 34 6.98 -4.38 -28.09
CA PHE A 34 5.56 -4.31 -28.45
C PHE A 34 4.65 -5.07 -27.47
N GLY A 35 5.19 -5.58 -26.37
CA GLY A 35 4.46 -6.32 -25.36
C GLY A 35 3.43 -5.43 -24.64
N LYS A 36 2.14 -5.72 -24.82
CA LYS A 36 1.03 -5.01 -24.18
C LYS A 36 -0.01 -6.00 -23.69
N ILE A 37 -0.49 -5.80 -22.47
CA ILE A 37 -1.58 -6.56 -21.88
C ILE A 37 -2.66 -5.57 -21.43
N GLU A 38 -3.91 -5.89 -21.76
CA GLU A 38 -5.06 -5.10 -21.37
C GLU A 38 -6.10 -5.96 -20.66
N PHE A 39 -6.62 -5.45 -19.54
CA PHE A 39 -7.71 -6.05 -18.80
C PHE A 39 -8.87 -5.07 -18.78
N SER A 40 -10.07 -5.56 -19.05
CA SER A 40 -11.29 -4.76 -18.94
C SER A 40 -12.31 -5.43 -18.04
N ALA A 41 -13.03 -4.65 -17.25
CA ALA A 41 -14.12 -5.12 -16.41
C ALA A 41 -15.21 -5.81 -17.23
N SER A 42 -15.44 -5.37 -18.46
CA SER A 42 -16.40 -5.97 -19.40
C SER A 42 -16.04 -7.41 -19.77
N GLN A 43 -14.75 -7.75 -19.91
CA GLN A 43 -14.29 -9.10 -20.24
C GLN A 43 -14.64 -10.12 -19.14
N VAL A 44 -14.74 -9.67 -17.89
CA VAL A 44 -15.08 -10.50 -16.75
C VAL A 44 -16.52 -10.24 -16.24
N GLN A 45 -17.35 -9.56 -17.03
CA GLN A 45 -18.75 -9.25 -16.74
C GLN A 45 -18.92 -8.52 -15.40
N LYS A 46 -17.99 -7.64 -15.05
CA LYS A 46 -18.05 -6.80 -13.85
C LYS A 46 -18.24 -5.33 -14.23
N LYS A 47 -18.76 -4.55 -13.29
CA LYS A 47 -18.91 -3.09 -13.47
C LYS A 47 -17.55 -2.38 -13.41
N GLN A 48 -16.59 -2.94 -12.66
CA GLN A 48 -15.26 -2.38 -12.41
C GLN A 48 -14.28 -3.49 -12.05
N LEU A 49 -12.99 -3.25 -12.22
CA LEU A 49 -11.92 -4.15 -11.79
C LEU A 49 -11.59 -3.94 -10.30
N GLY A 50 -11.75 -2.74 -9.79
CA GLY A 50 -11.50 -2.39 -8.40
C GLY A 50 -11.60 -0.88 -8.17
N HIS A 51 -11.10 -0.46 -7.00
CA HIS A 51 -11.03 0.93 -6.61
C HIS A 51 -9.58 1.33 -6.28
N ILE A 52 -9.21 2.53 -6.67
CA ILE A 52 -8.05 3.22 -6.13
C ILE A 52 -8.54 4.07 -4.96
N VAL A 53 -7.95 3.84 -3.79
CA VAL A 53 -8.34 4.51 -2.55
C VAL A 53 -7.07 4.97 -1.84
N GLU A 54 -7.08 6.19 -1.35
CA GLU A 54 -5.98 6.69 -0.55
C GLU A 54 -5.88 5.91 0.78
N ASN A 55 -4.68 5.49 1.15
CA ASN A 55 -4.44 4.73 2.38
C ASN A 55 -4.97 5.46 3.63
N GLN A 56 -4.86 6.79 3.65
CA GLN A 56 -5.36 7.59 4.76
C GLN A 56 -6.88 7.51 4.90
N ALA A 57 -7.62 7.46 3.80
CA ALA A 57 -9.07 7.30 3.81
C ALA A 57 -9.47 5.93 4.38
N ILE A 58 -8.79 4.85 3.98
CA ILE A 58 -9.02 3.50 4.53
C ILE A 58 -8.73 3.47 6.03
N ARG A 59 -7.59 4.04 6.46
CA ARG A 59 -7.24 4.10 7.88
C ARG A 59 -8.27 4.86 8.70
N HIS A 60 -8.74 6.01 8.22
CA HIS A 60 -9.75 6.80 8.89
C HIS A 60 -11.08 6.05 9.01
N SER A 61 -11.51 5.40 7.94
CA SER A 61 -12.71 4.58 7.89
C SER A 61 -12.66 3.43 8.90
N LEU A 62 -11.55 2.68 8.93
CA LEU A 62 -11.34 1.59 9.90
C LEU A 62 -11.28 2.10 11.34
N TRP A 63 -10.64 3.25 11.55
CA TRP A 63 -10.56 3.89 12.86
C TRP A 63 -11.95 4.30 13.36
N THR A 64 -12.75 4.95 12.53
CA THR A 64 -14.13 5.34 12.84
C THR A 64 -14.97 4.12 13.20
N GLN A 65 -14.86 3.04 12.42
CA GLN A 65 -15.57 1.79 12.68
C GLN A 65 -15.14 1.17 14.02
N ALA A 66 -13.84 1.19 14.34
CA ALA A 66 -13.33 0.68 15.60
C ALA A 66 -13.83 1.50 16.80
N GLN A 67 -13.87 2.84 16.69
CA GLN A 67 -14.41 3.73 17.74
C GLN A 67 -15.89 3.49 18.01
N ASN A 68 -16.65 3.13 16.99
CA ASN A 68 -18.11 2.88 17.10
C ASN A 68 -18.42 1.47 17.61
N SER A 69 -17.45 0.59 17.77
CA SER A 69 -17.66 -0.79 18.21
C SER A 69 -17.60 -0.90 19.72
N MET A 70 -18.65 -1.44 20.33
CA MET A 70 -18.69 -1.74 21.77
C MET A 70 -17.76 -2.92 22.17
N HIS A 71 -17.22 -3.64 21.19
CA HIS A 71 -16.35 -4.80 21.42
C HIS A 71 -14.87 -4.49 21.26
N ILE A 72 -14.51 -3.23 20.95
CA ILE A 72 -13.15 -2.80 20.72
C ILE A 72 -12.80 -1.71 21.72
N GLU A 73 -11.75 -1.93 22.50
CA GLU A 73 -11.14 -0.92 23.34
C GLU A 73 -9.87 -0.38 22.65
N LEU A 74 -9.81 0.94 22.44
CA LEU A 74 -8.70 1.61 21.79
C LEU A 74 -7.78 2.22 22.84
N LEU A 75 -6.57 1.68 22.98
CA LEU A 75 -5.55 2.17 23.90
C LEU A 75 -4.54 3.05 23.14
N VAL A 76 -4.90 4.31 22.93
CA VAL A 76 -4.09 5.27 22.16
C VAL A 76 -3.95 6.59 22.91
N PRO A 77 -2.76 7.15 22.97
CA PRO A 77 -1.47 6.67 22.47
C PRO A 77 -0.80 5.73 23.46
N LYS A 78 -0.61 4.47 23.11
CA LYS A 78 0.12 3.50 23.93
C LYS A 78 1.05 2.69 23.05
N LYS A 79 2.21 2.31 23.58
CA LYS A 79 3.18 1.47 22.92
C LYS A 79 3.47 0.22 23.74
N ILE A 80 3.66 -0.89 23.07
CA ILE A 80 4.09 -2.13 23.71
C ILE A 80 5.57 -1.99 24.09
N LYS A 81 5.86 -2.14 25.39
CA LYS A 81 7.22 -2.20 25.93
C LYS A 81 7.74 -3.63 25.95
N GLN A 82 6.90 -4.56 26.43
CA GLN A 82 7.28 -5.97 26.59
C GLN A 82 6.09 -6.89 26.38
N LEU A 83 6.35 -8.05 25.75
CA LEU A 83 5.42 -9.17 25.62
C LEU A 83 6.05 -10.42 26.26
N VAL A 84 5.26 -11.14 27.05
CA VAL A 84 5.63 -12.45 27.59
C VAL A 84 4.53 -13.43 27.25
N PHE A 85 4.88 -14.48 26.53
CA PHE A 85 3.94 -15.51 26.08
C PHE A 85 3.93 -16.69 27.07
N GLY A 86 2.94 -16.71 27.95
CA GLY A 86 2.72 -17.80 28.89
C GLY A 86 1.95 -18.98 28.28
N GLN A 87 1.70 -20.01 29.07
CA GLN A 87 0.95 -21.17 28.62
C GLN A 87 -0.55 -20.91 28.45
N GLN A 88 -1.14 -20.08 29.32
CA GLN A 88 -2.57 -19.79 29.32
C GLN A 88 -2.89 -18.38 28.82
N GLU A 89 -2.03 -17.42 29.06
CA GLU A 89 -2.20 -16.01 28.76
C GLU A 89 -0.90 -15.37 28.24
N CYS A 90 -1.02 -14.27 27.57
CA CYS A 90 0.07 -13.35 27.24
C CYS A 90 0.02 -12.17 28.20
N PHE A 91 1.18 -11.74 28.64
CA PHE A 91 1.33 -10.54 29.47
C PHE A 91 1.92 -9.43 28.62
N ILE A 92 1.27 -8.29 28.62
CA ILE A 92 1.62 -7.13 27.81
C ILE A 92 1.94 -5.99 28.74
N THR A 93 3.18 -5.50 28.73
CA THR A 93 3.57 -4.29 29.44
C THR A 93 3.60 -3.13 28.47
N LEU A 94 2.89 -2.05 28.77
CA LEU A 94 2.84 -0.84 27.97
C LEU A 94 3.95 0.15 28.37
N ASP A 95 4.10 1.23 27.64
CA ASP A 95 5.14 2.25 27.84
C ASP A 95 4.99 3.06 29.15
N ASP A 96 3.81 3.07 29.72
CA ASP A 96 3.50 3.66 31.04
C ASP A 96 3.57 2.64 32.19
N ASP A 97 4.16 1.48 31.94
CA ASP A 97 4.28 0.34 32.86
C ASP A 97 2.93 -0.30 33.29
N SER A 98 1.81 0.11 32.69
CA SER A 98 0.54 -0.60 32.85
C SER A 98 0.61 -1.99 32.22
N GLN A 99 -0.13 -2.94 32.81
CA GLN A 99 -0.11 -4.34 32.37
C GLN A 99 -1.50 -4.77 31.90
N LEU A 100 -1.49 -5.55 30.81
CA LEU A 100 -2.68 -6.20 30.25
C LEU A 100 -2.42 -7.69 30.12
N THR A 101 -3.47 -8.48 30.19
CA THR A 101 -3.44 -9.89 29.82
C THR A 101 -4.33 -10.16 28.62
N ALA A 102 -3.92 -11.09 27.79
CA ALA A 102 -4.67 -11.50 26.61
C ALA A 102 -4.56 -12.99 26.36
N ARG A 103 -5.60 -13.60 25.86
CA ARG A 103 -5.59 -15.02 25.44
C ARG A 103 -4.83 -15.22 24.13
N LEU A 104 -4.75 -14.19 23.29
CA LEU A 104 -4.05 -14.18 21.99
C LEU A 104 -3.58 -12.76 21.72
N VAL A 105 -2.35 -12.63 21.21
CA VAL A 105 -1.81 -11.38 20.66
C VAL A 105 -1.74 -11.50 19.15
N ILE A 106 -2.30 -10.54 18.43
CA ILE A 106 -2.20 -10.46 16.98
C ILE A 106 -1.33 -9.25 16.61
N GLY A 107 -0.17 -9.50 16.02
CA GLY A 107 0.73 -8.47 15.50
C GLY A 107 0.31 -8.04 14.10
N ALA A 108 -0.31 -6.86 13.99
CA ALA A 108 -0.65 -6.20 12.74
C ALA A 108 0.07 -4.83 12.64
N ASP A 109 1.25 -4.74 13.24
CA ASP A 109 2.04 -3.54 13.51
C ASP A 109 3.08 -3.25 12.42
N GLY A 110 2.86 -3.79 11.21
CA GLY A 110 3.59 -3.47 9.99
C GLY A 110 4.96 -4.14 9.88
N ALA A 111 5.70 -3.77 8.85
CA ALA A 111 6.96 -4.41 8.45
C ALA A 111 8.03 -4.45 9.55
N ASN A 112 8.02 -3.48 10.46
CA ASN A 112 8.95 -3.39 11.60
C ASN A 112 8.35 -3.92 12.91
N SER A 113 7.43 -4.87 12.84
CA SER A 113 6.65 -5.43 13.93
C SER A 113 7.45 -5.70 15.21
N ILE A 114 7.00 -5.09 16.31
CA ILE A 114 7.51 -5.37 17.65
C ILE A 114 7.03 -6.75 18.12
N VAL A 115 5.79 -7.11 17.80
CA VAL A 115 5.21 -8.41 18.14
C VAL A 115 6.04 -9.54 17.54
N LYS A 116 6.35 -9.46 16.22
CA LYS A 116 7.21 -10.41 15.52
C LYS A 116 8.59 -10.54 16.20
N LYS A 117 9.21 -9.40 16.52
CA LYS A 117 10.54 -9.37 17.14
C LYS A 117 10.53 -10.02 18.52
N GLN A 118 9.53 -9.73 19.35
CA GLN A 118 9.44 -10.29 20.71
C GLN A 118 8.97 -11.74 20.73
N ALA A 119 8.25 -12.18 19.70
CA ALA A 119 7.91 -13.61 19.50
C ALA A 119 9.08 -14.42 18.91
N ASN A 120 10.22 -13.80 18.62
CA ASN A 120 11.41 -14.43 18.01
C ASN A 120 11.10 -15.15 16.68
N PHE A 121 10.17 -14.63 15.90
CA PHE A 121 9.86 -15.18 14.58
C PHE A 121 10.96 -14.84 13.59
N ALA A 122 11.61 -15.87 13.03
CA ALA A 122 12.67 -15.72 12.07
C ALA A 122 12.16 -15.07 10.77
N GLN A 123 12.85 -14.03 10.33
CA GLN A 123 12.54 -13.28 9.11
C GLN A 123 13.64 -13.48 8.08
N THR A 124 13.24 -13.71 6.84
CA THR A 124 14.10 -13.59 5.66
C THR A 124 13.78 -12.26 5.00
N PHE A 125 14.80 -11.53 4.59
CA PHE A 125 14.63 -10.28 3.85
C PHE A 125 15.49 -10.31 2.58
N TRP A 126 15.01 -9.62 1.57
CA TRP A 126 15.70 -9.37 0.31
C TRP A 126 15.57 -7.90 -0.03
N ASP A 127 16.69 -7.24 -0.28
CA ASP A 127 16.71 -5.88 -0.77
C ASP A 127 16.61 -5.93 -2.31
N TYR A 128 15.78 -5.08 -2.89
CA TYR A 128 15.69 -4.96 -4.34
C TYR A 128 16.66 -3.92 -4.88
N ASP A 129 17.38 -3.20 -4.01
CA ASP A 129 18.24 -2.07 -4.36
C ASP A 129 17.50 -1.01 -5.17
N GLN A 130 16.19 -0.88 -4.92
CA GLN A 130 15.28 0.02 -5.59
C GLN A 130 14.48 0.86 -4.60
N ASN A 131 14.11 2.06 -5.06
CA ASN A 131 13.19 2.96 -4.36
C ASN A 131 11.97 3.26 -5.23
N ALA A 132 10.79 3.27 -4.62
CA ALA A 132 9.57 3.76 -5.26
C ALA A 132 9.39 5.25 -4.95
N ILE A 133 9.33 6.08 -5.98
CA ILE A 133 8.91 7.48 -5.88
C ILE A 133 7.40 7.52 -6.01
N VAL A 134 6.73 8.10 -5.01
CA VAL A 134 5.28 8.25 -4.98
C VAL A 134 4.93 9.74 -4.96
N ALA A 135 4.03 10.14 -5.84
CA ALA A 135 3.52 11.50 -5.90
C ALA A 135 2.14 11.54 -6.56
N THR A 136 1.45 12.67 -6.42
CA THR A 136 0.23 12.97 -7.19
C THR A 136 0.58 13.93 -8.32
N VAL A 137 0.08 13.61 -9.50
CA VAL A 137 0.30 14.40 -10.71
C VAL A 137 -1.02 14.76 -11.39
N LYS A 138 -1.04 15.91 -12.07
CA LYS A 138 -2.08 16.30 -13.00
C LYS A 138 -1.63 15.95 -14.42
N THR A 139 -2.51 15.35 -15.20
CA THR A 139 -2.27 14.93 -16.58
C THR A 139 -3.04 15.79 -17.58
N GLN A 140 -2.46 16.04 -18.73
CA GLN A 140 -3.10 16.84 -19.80
C GLN A 140 -4.35 16.14 -20.34
N LEU A 141 -4.29 14.82 -20.54
CA LEU A 141 -5.41 14.01 -20.98
C LEU A 141 -6.06 13.29 -19.80
N PRO A 142 -7.38 13.06 -19.81
CA PRO A 142 -8.07 12.33 -18.75
C PRO A 142 -7.65 10.86 -18.70
N HIS A 143 -7.59 10.32 -17.49
CA HIS A 143 -7.20 8.91 -17.28
C HIS A 143 -8.28 7.90 -17.70
N ASN A 144 -9.54 8.33 -17.91
CA ASN A 144 -10.67 7.50 -18.35
C ASN A 144 -10.87 6.25 -17.49
N HIS A 145 -10.74 6.37 -16.16
CA HIS A 145 -10.85 5.24 -15.22
C HIS A 145 -9.96 4.04 -15.57
N THR A 146 -8.80 4.28 -16.16
CA THR A 146 -7.84 3.26 -16.57
C THR A 146 -6.58 3.34 -15.71
N ALA A 147 -6.27 2.27 -14.98
CA ALA A 147 -4.96 2.10 -14.34
C ALA A 147 -3.92 1.71 -15.39
N ARG A 148 -2.74 2.34 -15.35
CA ARG A 148 -1.69 2.12 -16.37
C ARG A 148 -0.36 1.82 -15.70
N GLN A 149 0.41 0.91 -16.32
CA GLN A 149 1.76 0.62 -15.89
C GLN A 149 2.65 0.37 -17.10
N VAL A 150 3.79 1.03 -17.12
CA VAL A 150 4.88 0.74 -18.07
C VAL A 150 6.04 0.09 -17.33
N PHE A 151 6.59 -0.97 -17.91
CA PHE A 151 7.86 -1.53 -17.48
C PHE A 151 8.99 -0.81 -18.21
N THR A 152 9.83 -0.10 -17.47
CA THR A 152 11.04 0.55 -17.99
C THR A 152 12.27 -0.29 -17.61
N PRO A 153 13.43 -0.11 -18.25
CA PRO A 153 14.64 -0.85 -17.92
C PRO A 153 15.08 -0.73 -16.43
N SER A 154 14.78 0.39 -15.78
CA SER A 154 15.14 0.66 -14.39
C SER A 154 14.04 0.36 -13.39
N GLY A 155 12.86 -0.07 -13.84
CA GLY A 155 11.74 -0.45 -12.98
C GLY A 155 10.38 0.01 -13.51
N PRO A 156 9.28 -0.47 -12.92
CA PRO A 156 7.94 -0.11 -13.35
C PRO A 156 7.54 1.31 -12.93
N LEU A 157 6.78 1.95 -13.80
CA LEU A 157 6.09 3.21 -13.55
C LEU A 157 4.58 2.99 -13.70
N ALA A 158 3.84 3.18 -12.61
CA ALA A 158 2.39 3.08 -12.58
C ALA A 158 1.73 4.46 -12.47
N PHE A 159 0.61 4.63 -13.19
CA PHE A 159 -0.33 5.74 -13.06
C PHE A 159 -1.67 5.19 -12.62
N LEU A 160 -2.07 5.53 -11.41
CA LEU A 160 -3.29 5.07 -10.77
C LEU A 160 -4.32 6.20 -10.78
N PRO A 161 -5.51 6.01 -11.39
CA PRO A 161 -6.51 7.04 -11.52
C PRO A 161 -7.05 7.45 -10.15
N LEU A 162 -7.16 8.75 -9.91
CA LEU A 162 -7.77 9.33 -8.73
C LEU A 162 -9.17 9.87 -9.04
N TRP A 163 -9.83 10.46 -8.07
CA TRP A 163 -11.19 10.98 -8.16
C TRP A 163 -11.39 12.09 -9.21
N ASP A 164 -10.39 12.91 -9.48
CA ASP A 164 -10.40 13.89 -10.56
C ASP A 164 -9.91 13.22 -11.85
N ALA A 165 -10.62 13.45 -12.96
CA ALA A 165 -10.34 12.82 -14.25
C ALA A 165 -8.91 13.04 -14.78
N HIS A 166 -8.25 14.11 -14.32
CA HIS A 166 -6.90 14.47 -14.72
C HIS A 166 -5.86 14.20 -13.62
N HIS A 167 -6.24 13.65 -12.47
CA HIS A 167 -5.31 13.37 -11.38
C HIS A 167 -4.95 11.89 -11.32
N CYS A 168 -3.67 11.61 -11.21
CA CYS A 168 -3.15 10.26 -11.01
C CYS A 168 -2.18 10.23 -9.82
N SER A 169 -2.24 9.16 -9.04
CA SER A 169 -1.12 8.80 -8.17
C SER A 169 -0.10 8.03 -8.98
N ILE A 170 1.16 8.42 -8.91
CA ILE A 170 2.26 7.68 -9.55
C ILE A 170 2.99 6.84 -8.51
N VAL A 171 3.45 5.67 -8.96
CA VAL A 171 4.42 4.82 -8.25
C VAL A 171 5.51 4.49 -9.25
N TRP A 172 6.67 5.13 -9.08
CA TRP A 172 7.80 5.00 -10.00
C TRP A 172 8.95 4.29 -9.30
N SER A 173 9.09 3.01 -9.55
CA SER A 173 10.22 2.22 -9.04
C SER A 173 11.46 2.46 -9.88
N GLN A 174 12.58 2.73 -9.21
CA GLN A 174 13.87 3.04 -9.84
C GLN A 174 14.99 2.48 -8.98
N ASP A 175 16.14 2.21 -9.58
CA ASP A 175 17.37 1.95 -8.83
C ASP A 175 17.66 3.09 -7.86
N GLU A 176 18.23 2.81 -6.70
CA GLU A 176 18.44 3.80 -5.61
C GLU A 176 19.14 5.08 -6.10
N SER A 177 20.18 4.93 -6.93
CA SER A 177 20.93 6.06 -7.49
C SER A 177 20.07 6.93 -8.37
N LYS A 178 19.28 6.31 -9.26
CA LYS A 178 18.37 7.01 -10.18
C LYS A 178 17.23 7.68 -9.44
N ALA A 179 16.64 7.02 -8.45
CA ALA A 179 15.62 7.62 -7.59
C ALA A 179 16.16 8.85 -6.86
N ALA A 180 17.41 8.79 -6.33
CA ALA A 180 18.05 9.92 -5.68
C ALA A 180 18.31 11.10 -6.64
N GLU A 181 18.65 10.84 -7.91
CA GLU A 181 18.76 11.87 -8.95
C GLU A 181 17.40 12.52 -9.22
N LEU A 182 16.36 11.73 -9.47
CA LEU A 182 15.00 12.21 -9.76
C LEU A 182 14.43 13.06 -8.62
N LEU A 183 14.74 12.72 -7.36
CA LEU A 183 14.29 13.49 -6.20
C LEU A 183 14.97 14.86 -6.08
N LYS A 184 16.18 15.03 -6.66
CA LYS A 184 16.92 16.30 -6.65
C LYS A 184 16.49 17.26 -7.78
N LEU A 185 15.80 16.75 -8.81
CA LEU A 185 15.34 17.58 -9.92
C LEU A 185 14.39 18.68 -9.44
N SER A 186 14.37 19.81 -10.13
CA SER A 186 13.29 20.76 -10.01
C SER A 186 11.96 20.13 -10.42
N ASN A 187 10.83 20.74 -10.06
CA ASN A 187 9.52 20.21 -10.47
C ASN A 187 9.38 20.18 -11.99
N GLU A 188 9.90 21.21 -12.68
CA GLU A 188 9.84 21.27 -14.15
C GLU A 188 10.65 20.14 -14.81
N GLU A 189 11.87 19.90 -14.34
CA GLU A 189 12.72 18.82 -14.85
C GLU A 189 12.12 17.43 -14.55
N PHE A 190 11.57 17.25 -13.34
CA PHE A 190 10.88 16.01 -12.97
C PHE A 190 9.65 15.77 -13.83
N ASN A 191 8.83 16.80 -14.10
CA ASN A 191 7.65 16.70 -14.97
C ASN A 191 8.04 16.26 -16.39
N LYS A 192 9.13 16.81 -16.95
CA LYS A 192 9.67 16.42 -18.26
C LYS A 192 10.13 14.95 -18.26
N ALA A 193 10.89 14.54 -17.22
CA ALA A 193 11.38 13.17 -17.09
C ALA A 193 10.23 12.18 -16.94
N LEU A 194 9.23 12.51 -16.11
CA LEU A 194 8.05 11.67 -15.90
C LEU A 194 7.20 11.53 -17.16
N THR A 195 6.95 12.64 -17.87
CA THR A 195 6.18 12.66 -19.12
C THR A 195 6.85 11.78 -20.18
N ALA A 196 8.17 11.88 -20.32
CA ALA A 196 8.94 11.05 -21.25
C ALA A 196 8.95 9.57 -20.83
N ALA A 197 9.13 9.25 -19.55
CA ALA A 197 9.13 7.87 -19.05
C ALA A 197 7.77 7.17 -19.20
N PHE A 198 6.70 7.94 -19.36
CA PHE A 198 5.35 7.43 -19.58
C PHE A 198 4.91 7.52 -21.05
N ASP A 199 5.85 7.65 -21.98
CA ASP A 199 5.62 7.73 -23.43
C ASP A 199 4.59 8.79 -23.83
N CYS A 200 4.46 9.88 -23.06
CA CYS A 200 3.44 10.92 -23.23
C CYS A 200 1.99 10.38 -23.31
N THR A 201 1.72 9.19 -22.81
CA THR A 201 0.42 8.48 -22.95
C THR A 201 -0.77 9.31 -22.43
N LEU A 202 -0.58 10.09 -21.37
CA LEU A 202 -1.58 11.04 -20.84
C LEU A 202 -1.23 12.50 -21.11
N GLY A 203 -0.39 12.76 -22.13
CA GLY A 203 0.11 14.10 -22.43
C GLY A 203 1.09 14.60 -21.36
N ILE A 204 1.20 15.91 -21.20
CA ILE A 204 2.10 16.52 -20.22
C ILE A 204 1.62 16.19 -18.80
N CYS A 205 2.57 15.79 -17.95
CA CYS A 205 2.34 15.52 -16.54
C CYS A 205 2.93 16.65 -15.67
N GLU A 206 2.15 17.13 -14.72
CA GLU A 206 2.55 18.16 -13.77
C GLU A 206 2.46 17.64 -12.33
N LEU A 207 3.52 17.77 -11.57
CA LEU A 207 3.57 17.42 -10.15
C LEU A 207 2.68 18.38 -9.34
N ILE A 208 1.76 17.83 -8.54
CA ILE A 208 0.84 18.59 -7.68
C ILE A 208 0.94 18.23 -6.20
N SER A 209 1.87 17.35 -5.82
CA SER A 209 2.20 17.00 -4.44
C SER A 209 3.71 16.91 -4.25
N ASP A 210 4.16 16.79 -3.00
CA ASP A 210 5.53 16.44 -2.71
C ASP A 210 5.86 15.03 -3.20
N ARG A 211 7.12 14.82 -3.59
CA ARG A 211 7.66 13.51 -3.95
C ARG A 211 8.11 12.78 -2.68
N GLN A 212 7.57 11.61 -2.46
CA GLN A 212 7.99 10.71 -1.37
C GLN A 212 8.74 9.52 -1.95
N SER A 213 9.73 9.02 -1.21
CA SER A 213 10.53 7.86 -1.62
C SER A 213 10.51 6.77 -0.57
N TYR A 214 10.32 5.53 -1.01
CA TYR A 214 10.24 4.35 -0.16
C TYR A 214 11.19 3.28 -0.69
N ALA A 215 12.11 2.80 0.15
CA ALA A 215 12.97 1.67 -0.18
C ALA A 215 12.14 0.40 -0.36
N LEU A 216 12.36 -0.31 -1.46
CA LEU A 216 11.64 -1.54 -1.79
C LEU A 216 12.38 -2.74 -1.22
N LYS A 217 11.76 -3.41 -0.26
CA LYS A 217 12.31 -4.58 0.42
C LYS A 217 11.26 -5.68 0.49
N MET A 218 11.66 -6.89 0.09
CA MET A 218 10.87 -8.07 0.40
C MET A 218 11.22 -8.55 1.81
N ARG A 219 10.19 -8.82 2.58
CA ARG A 219 10.33 -9.42 3.91
C ARG A 219 9.32 -10.55 4.04
N TYR A 220 9.81 -11.69 4.48
CA TYR A 220 8.96 -12.86 4.69
C TYR A 220 9.31 -13.50 6.03
N THR A 221 8.31 -13.69 6.86
CA THR A 221 8.45 -14.38 8.14
C THR A 221 8.08 -15.85 7.95
N ARG A 222 8.99 -16.75 8.31
CA ARG A 222 8.81 -18.18 8.06
C ARG A 222 7.69 -18.81 8.90
N GLN A 223 7.42 -18.23 10.07
CA GLN A 223 6.41 -18.70 11.00
C GLN A 223 5.50 -17.52 11.38
N TRP A 224 4.22 -17.67 11.16
CA TRP A 224 3.23 -16.61 11.41
C TRP A 224 2.42 -16.82 12.68
N VAL A 225 2.47 -18.05 13.23
CA VAL A 225 1.70 -18.45 14.40
C VAL A 225 2.64 -19.09 15.41
N GLY A 226 2.50 -18.73 16.67
CA GLY A 226 3.21 -19.31 17.80
C GLY A 226 2.28 -19.54 18.98
N ASN A 227 2.87 -19.84 20.14
CA ASN A 227 2.08 -20.00 21.35
C ASN A 227 1.42 -18.65 21.71
N ARG A 228 0.11 -18.57 21.53
CA ARG A 228 -0.74 -17.38 21.80
C ARG A 228 -0.34 -16.10 21.08
N VAL A 229 0.28 -16.23 19.93
CA VAL A 229 0.66 -15.12 19.07
C VAL A 229 0.46 -15.48 17.61
N ALA A 230 -0.06 -14.52 16.85
CA ALA A 230 -0.09 -14.56 15.39
C ALA A 230 0.36 -13.21 14.83
N ILE A 231 0.94 -13.21 13.65
CA ILE A 231 1.26 -11.99 12.89
C ILE A 231 0.55 -12.01 11.56
N ILE A 232 0.06 -10.84 11.12
CA ILE A 232 -0.71 -10.69 9.88
C ILE A 232 -0.25 -9.46 9.10
N GLY A 233 -0.65 -9.37 7.84
CA GLY A 233 -0.31 -8.24 6.97
C GLY A 233 1.19 -8.04 6.81
N ASP A 234 1.65 -6.81 6.77
CA ASP A 234 3.07 -6.47 6.60
C ASP A 234 3.97 -6.96 7.74
N ALA A 235 3.40 -7.29 8.91
CA ALA A 235 4.15 -7.93 9.99
C ALA A 235 4.58 -9.36 9.60
N ALA A 236 3.77 -10.06 8.83
CA ALA A 236 4.07 -11.40 8.33
C ALA A 236 4.88 -11.37 7.03
N HIS A 237 4.50 -10.52 6.08
CA HIS A 237 5.14 -10.44 4.77
C HIS A 237 5.02 -9.04 4.16
N THR A 238 6.09 -8.58 3.55
CA THR A 238 6.12 -7.37 2.72
C THR A 238 6.60 -7.77 1.33
N ILE A 239 5.86 -7.44 0.30
CA ILE A 239 6.19 -7.76 -1.09
C ILE A 239 6.50 -6.49 -1.88
N HIS A 240 7.08 -6.65 -3.07
CA HIS A 240 7.25 -5.55 -4.01
C HIS A 240 5.86 -4.96 -4.37
N PRO A 241 5.71 -3.61 -4.43
CA PRO A 241 4.43 -2.94 -4.68
C PRO A 241 3.91 -3.08 -6.12
N LEU A 242 4.27 -4.14 -6.84
CA LEU A 242 3.73 -4.42 -8.18
C LEU A 242 2.21 -4.47 -8.14
N ALA A 243 1.57 -3.64 -8.97
CA ALA A 243 0.12 -3.51 -9.08
C ALA A 243 -0.61 -3.25 -7.75
N GLY A 244 0.06 -2.69 -6.72
CA GLY A 244 -0.56 -2.34 -5.44
C GLY A 244 -1.10 -3.53 -4.63
N GLN A 245 -0.55 -4.73 -4.77
CA GLN A 245 -1.09 -5.96 -4.17
C GLN A 245 -0.76 -6.13 -2.68
N GLY A 246 0.16 -5.35 -2.10
CA GLY A 246 0.61 -5.54 -0.71
C GLY A 246 -0.54 -5.52 0.31
N ALA A 247 -1.37 -4.48 0.29
CA ALA A 247 -2.52 -4.38 1.18
C ALA A 247 -3.57 -5.48 0.92
N ASN A 248 -3.83 -5.82 -0.36
CA ASN A 248 -4.79 -6.86 -0.72
C ASN A 248 -4.37 -8.24 -0.20
N LEU A 249 -3.08 -8.58 -0.27
CA LEU A 249 -2.55 -9.83 0.29
C LEU A 249 -2.55 -9.81 1.82
N GLY A 250 -2.35 -8.64 2.44
CA GLY A 250 -2.36 -8.53 3.89
C GLY A 250 -3.75 -8.64 4.52
N ILE A 251 -4.81 -8.37 3.72
CA ILE A 251 -6.21 -8.41 4.15
C ILE A 251 -6.88 -9.75 3.77
N SER A 252 -6.37 -10.46 2.76
CA SER A 252 -6.88 -11.76 2.34
C SER A 252 -6.31 -12.88 3.16
#